data_43a0610ec4b0ca17962683623d995496
#
_entry.id   43a0610ec4b0ca17962683623d995496
#
_cell.length_a   1.000
_cell.length_b   1.000
_cell.length_c   1.000
_cell.angle_alpha   90.00
_cell.angle_beta   90.00
_cell.angle_gamma   90.00
#
_symmetry.space_group_name_H-M   'P 1'
#
loop_
_entity.id
_entity.type
_entity.pdbx_description
1 polymer ?
#
loop_
_entity_poly.entity_id
_entity_poly.type
_entity_poly.pdbx_seq_one_letter_code
_entity_poly.pdbx_strand_id
1 'polypeptide(L)'
;MLRIRSLDYILYGLTFATSHKNSKMKQTNNYPKYESCIKACLRCADACNHCASSCTQEKDIKMMARCIQLDMECATICYASAQLMSLGSEMAKAVCQICADICWQCNEECSKHQTDHCQECARACKVCAEECQKMAA
;
A
#
# COMPACT_ATOMS: atom_id res chain seq x y z
N MET A 1 -38.67 -5.14 -32.16
CA MET A 1 -37.48 -5.35 -33.01
C MET A 1 -36.88 -4.00 -33.38
N LEU A 2 -35.93 -3.49 -32.61
CA LEU A 2 -35.19 -2.26 -32.92
C LEU A 2 -33.83 -2.65 -33.47
N ARG A 3 -33.65 -2.44 -34.76
CA ARG A 3 -32.32 -2.49 -35.40
C ARG A 3 -31.55 -1.26 -34.98
N ILE A 4 -30.50 -1.44 -34.17
CA ILE A 4 -29.46 -0.42 -33.93
C ILE A 4 -28.56 -0.46 -35.16
N ARG A 5 -28.59 0.60 -35.95
CA ARG A 5 -27.72 0.80 -37.10
C ARG A 5 -26.31 1.06 -36.60
N SER A 6 -25.41 0.17 -36.94
CA SER A 6 -23.97 0.36 -36.98
C SER A 6 -23.62 1.47 -37.99
N LEU A 7 -23.32 2.65 -37.56
CA LEU A 7 -22.63 3.69 -38.36
C LEU A 7 -22.55 5.00 -37.55
N ASP A 8 -21.61 5.14 -36.63
CA ASP A 8 -21.15 6.43 -36.15
C ASP A 8 -19.83 6.34 -35.34
N TYR A 9 -18.95 5.38 -35.70
CA TYR A 9 -17.60 5.30 -35.10
C TYR A 9 -16.46 5.72 -36.04
N ILE A 10 -16.76 6.53 -37.04
CA ILE A 10 -15.74 7.05 -37.95
C ILE A 10 -15.89 8.55 -38.00
N LEU A 11 -15.36 9.30 -37.05
CA LEU A 11 -14.98 10.73 -37.20
C LEU A 11 -14.47 11.35 -35.86
N TYR A 12 -13.53 10.73 -35.17
CA TYR A 12 -12.59 11.46 -34.35
C TYR A 12 -11.21 10.84 -34.56
N GLY A 13 -10.59 11.23 -35.67
CA GLY A 13 -9.18 10.98 -35.95
C GLY A 13 -8.30 11.82 -35.03
N LEU A 14 -8.23 11.45 -33.75
CA LEU A 14 -7.14 11.86 -32.88
C LEU A 14 -6.02 10.83 -33.07
N THR A 15 -5.15 11.13 -34.04
CA THR A 15 -3.86 10.46 -34.15
C THR A 15 -3.03 10.84 -32.93
N PHE A 16 -3.14 10.08 -31.84
CA PHE A 16 -2.11 10.09 -30.83
C PHE A 16 -0.88 9.43 -31.46
N ALA A 17 0.03 10.25 -31.98
CA ALA A 17 1.38 9.82 -32.28
C ALA A 17 2.07 9.57 -30.92
N THR A 18 1.85 8.38 -30.38
CA THR A 18 2.63 7.87 -29.26
C THR A 18 4.00 7.53 -29.83
N SER A 19 4.93 8.50 -29.72
CA SER A 19 6.36 8.20 -29.82
C SER A 19 6.70 7.28 -28.63
N HIS A 20 6.46 6.00 -28.81
CA HIS A 20 7.01 4.99 -27.94
C HIS A 20 8.52 4.92 -28.23
N LYS A 21 9.28 5.78 -27.55
CA LYS A 21 10.69 5.49 -27.35
C LYS A 21 10.73 4.13 -26.64
N ASN A 22 11.19 3.13 -27.38
CA ASN A 22 11.41 1.78 -26.91
C ASN A 22 12.60 1.85 -25.92
N SER A 23 12.33 2.37 -24.73
CA SER A 23 13.23 2.27 -23.59
C SER A 23 13.22 0.81 -23.21
N LYS A 24 14.25 0.04 -23.60
CA LYS A 24 14.53 -1.26 -23.03
C LYS A 24 14.65 -1.04 -21.52
N MET A 25 13.58 -1.29 -20.78
CA MET A 25 13.63 -1.31 -19.32
C MET A 25 14.66 -2.37 -18.94
N LYS A 26 15.82 -1.92 -18.48
CA LYS A 26 16.78 -2.79 -17.79
C LYS A 26 16.08 -3.24 -16.52
N GLN A 27 15.51 -4.43 -16.53
CA GLN A 27 14.99 -5.07 -15.35
C GLN A 27 16.20 -5.42 -14.48
N THR A 28 16.61 -4.49 -13.63
CA THR A 28 17.60 -4.74 -12.60
C THR A 28 16.89 -5.59 -11.55
N ASN A 29 17.36 -6.80 -11.29
CA ASN A 29 16.87 -7.63 -10.21
C ASN A 29 17.25 -6.98 -8.86
N ASN A 30 16.46 -6.03 -8.40
CA ASN A 30 16.63 -5.33 -7.14
C ASN A 30 15.98 -6.06 -5.94
N TYR A 31 15.47 -7.27 -6.15
CA TYR A 31 14.78 -8.03 -5.13
C TYR A 31 15.58 -8.18 -3.82
N PRO A 32 16.89 -8.54 -3.87
CA PRO A 32 17.68 -8.65 -2.63
C PRO A 32 17.75 -7.34 -1.83
N LYS A 33 17.76 -6.19 -2.52
CA LYS A 33 17.76 -4.87 -1.89
C LYS A 33 16.46 -4.58 -1.15
N TYR A 34 15.33 -5.06 -1.68
CA TYR A 34 14.00 -4.80 -1.15
C TYR A 34 13.49 -5.88 -0.19
N GLU A 35 14.16 -7.02 -0.07
CA GLU A 35 13.65 -8.19 0.64
C GLU A 35 13.25 -7.89 2.09
N SER A 36 14.06 -7.16 2.85
CA SER A 36 13.75 -6.79 4.23
C SER A 36 12.51 -5.91 4.31
N CYS A 37 12.40 -4.91 3.44
CA CYS A 37 11.24 -4.02 3.40
C CYS A 37 9.96 -4.75 2.95
N ILE A 38 10.05 -5.64 1.96
CA ILE A 38 8.92 -6.49 1.54
C ILE A 38 8.39 -7.30 2.70
N LYS A 39 9.27 -7.97 3.46
CA LYS A 39 8.87 -8.76 4.65
C LYS A 39 8.23 -7.88 5.72
N ALA A 40 8.78 -6.69 5.96
CA ALA A 40 8.22 -5.74 6.93
C ALA A 40 6.83 -5.25 6.51
N CYS A 41 6.62 -4.93 5.23
CA CYS A 41 5.32 -4.54 4.68
C CYS A 41 4.28 -5.66 4.84
N LEU A 42 4.62 -6.91 4.48
CA LEU A 42 3.69 -8.04 4.58
C LEU A 42 3.32 -8.34 6.03
N ARG A 43 4.30 -8.30 6.96
CA ARG A 43 4.03 -8.45 8.38
C ARG A 43 3.17 -7.31 8.93
N CYS A 44 3.42 -6.08 8.51
CA CYS A 44 2.63 -4.93 8.91
C CYS A 44 1.18 -5.05 8.42
N ALA A 45 0.97 -5.44 7.17
CA ALA A 45 -0.36 -5.67 6.62
C ALA A 45 -1.14 -6.74 7.40
N ASP A 46 -0.48 -7.84 7.76
CA ASP A 46 -1.07 -8.89 8.59
C ASP A 46 -1.49 -8.35 9.97
N ALA A 47 -0.57 -7.66 10.66
CA ALA A 47 -0.83 -7.06 11.97
C ALA A 47 -1.98 -6.04 11.93
N CYS A 48 -2.02 -5.18 10.90
CA CYS A 48 -3.09 -4.19 10.70
C CYS A 48 -4.45 -4.86 10.47
N ASN A 49 -4.53 -5.88 9.62
CA ASN A 49 -5.77 -6.61 9.39
C ASN A 49 -6.26 -7.31 10.66
N HIS A 50 -5.36 -7.93 11.41
CA HIS A 50 -5.69 -8.55 12.69
C HIS A 50 -6.18 -7.51 13.71
N CYS A 51 -5.50 -6.36 13.81
CA CYS A 51 -5.88 -5.26 14.69
C CYS A 51 -7.26 -4.71 14.33
N ALA A 52 -7.50 -4.39 13.05
CA ALA A 52 -8.80 -3.88 12.59
C ALA A 52 -9.94 -4.85 12.94
N SER A 53 -9.76 -6.15 12.69
CA SER A 53 -10.74 -7.19 13.04
C SER A 53 -10.98 -7.25 14.55
N SER A 54 -9.92 -7.23 15.35
CA SER A 54 -10.00 -7.30 16.82
C SER A 54 -10.66 -6.06 17.42
N CYS A 55 -10.35 -4.87 16.88
CA CYS A 55 -10.97 -3.60 17.30
C CYS A 55 -12.50 -3.60 17.15
N THR A 56 -13.04 -4.34 16.18
CA THR A 56 -14.50 -4.46 16.01
C THR A 56 -15.18 -5.24 17.12
N GLN A 57 -14.41 -6.00 17.92
CA GLN A 57 -14.92 -6.79 19.06
C GLN A 57 -14.77 -6.05 20.41
N GLU A 58 -14.16 -4.86 20.40
CA GLU A 58 -14.02 -4.06 21.62
C GLU A 58 -15.35 -3.46 22.06
N LYS A 59 -15.51 -3.25 23.39
CA LYS A 59 -16.76 -2.76 23.98
C LYS A 59 -17.14 -1.36 23.48
N ASP A 60 -16.13 -0.49 23.30
CA ASP A 60 -16.32 0.85 22.77
C ASP A 60 -15.72 0.97 21.38
N ILE A 61 -16.42 0.41 20.41
CA ILE A 61 -16.01 0.43 19.00
C ILE A 61 -15.85 1.87 18.44
N LYS A 62 -16.56 2.85 18.99
CA LYS A 62 -16.45 4.24 18.54
C LYS A 62 -15.08 4.83 18.84
N MET A 63 -14.50 4.45 19.97
CA MET A 63 -13.12 4.85 20.30
C MET A 63 -12.09 4.19 19.39
N MET A 64 -12.43 3.04 18.80
CA MET A 64 -11.55 2.29 17.91
C MET A 64 -11.69 2.71 16.42
N ALA A 65 -12.66 3.56 16.09
CA ALA A 65 -12.98 3.87 14.68
C ALA A 65 -11.77 4.41 13.88
N ARG A 66 -10.96 5.29 14.49
CA ARG A 66 -9.77 5.83 13.84
C ARG A 66 -8.67 4.78 13.69
N CYS A 67 -8.49 3.91 14.69
CA CYS A 67 -7.56 2.79 14.64
C CYS A 67 -7.93 1.85 13.48
N ILE A 68 -9.19 1.42 13.40
CA ILE A 68 -9.70 0.54 12.33
C ILE A 68 -9.45 1.16 10.96
N GLN A 69 -9.77 2.45 10.78
CA GLN A 69 -9.56 3.13 9.50
C GLN A 69 -8.08 3.12 9.10
N LEU A 70 -7.19 3.51 9.99
CA LEU A 70 -5.75 3.56 9.72
C LEU A 70 -5.14 2.17 9.49
N ASP A 71 -5.60 1.16 10.22
CA ASP A 71 -5.21 -0.23 9.99
C ASP A 71 -5.53 -0.67 8.56
N MET A 72 -6.73 -0.35 8.06
CA MET A 72 -7.14 -0.71 6.70
C MET A 72 -6.34 0.06 5.63
N GLU A 73 -6.11 1.35 5.83
CA GLU A 73 -5.27 2.17 4.94
C GLU A 73 -3.83 1.65 4.92
N CYS A 74 -3.27 1.34 6.10
CA CYS A 74 -1.91 0.84 6.27
C CYS A 74 -1.74 -0.54 5.62
N ALA A 75 -2.65 -1.48 5.83
CA ALA A 75 -2.61 -2.79 5.20
C ALA A 75 -2.63 -2.66 3.67
N THR A 76 -3.48 -1.80 3.14
CA THR A 76 -3.60 -1.57 1.69
C THR A 76 -2.29 -1.09 1.07
N ILE A 77 -1.67 -0.06 1.64
CA ILE A 77 -0.43 0.49 1.10
C ILE A 77 0.75 -0.47 1.29
N CYS A 78 0.77 -1.22 2.39
CA CYS A 78 1.79 -2.24 2.64
C CYS A 78 1.78 -3.34 1.59
N TYR A 79 0.61 -3.88 1.22
CA TYR A 79 0.48 -4.88 0.14
C TYR A 79 0.93 -4.31 -1.21
N ALA A 80 0.50 -3.09 -1.55
CA ALA A 80 0.91 -2.42 -2.79
C ALA A 80 2.43 -2.20 -2.84
N SER A 81 3.04 -1.75 -1.74
CA SER A 81 4.48 -1.52 -1.64
C SER A 81 5.27 -2.82 -1.81
N ALA A 82 4.86 -3.88 -1.13
CA ALA A 82 5.48 -5.20 -1.24
C ALA A 82 5.43 -5.72 -2.68
N GLN A 83 4.28 -5.58 -3.34
CA GLN A 83 4.11 -6.01 -4.73
C GLN A 83 5.00 -5.21 -5.69
N LEU A 84 5.00 -3.87 -5.60
CA LEU A 84 5.79 -3.03 -6.48
C LEU A 84 7.30 -3.22 -6.28
N MET A 85 7.75 -3.42 -5.04
CA MET A 85 9.15 -3.78 -4.77
C MET A 85 9.52 -5.15 -5.35
N SER A 86 8.65 -6.14 -5.19
CA SER A 86 8.86 -7.50 -5.75
C SER A 86 8.96 -7.50 -7.27
N LEU A 87 8.21 -6.62 -7.93
CA LEU A 87 8.23 -6.43 -9.38
C LEU A 87 9.44 -5.59 -9.87
N GLY A 88 10.21 -5.00 -8.96
CA GLY A 88 11.28 -4.06 -9.32
C GLY A 88 10.77 -2.80 -9.99
N SER A 89 9.58 -2.33 -9.60
CA SER A 89 8.92 -1.17 -10.18
C SER A 89 9.72 0.12 -9.99
N GLU A 90 9.75 0.98 -11.00
CA GLU A 90 10.30 2.34 -10.90
C GLU A 90 9.56 3.19 -9.86
N MET A 91 8.31 2.84 -9.53
CA MET A 91 7.49 3.50 -8.52
C MET A 91 7.79 3.03 -7.08
N ALA A 92 8.66 2.04 -6.89
CA ALA A 92 8.93 1.46 -5.57
C ALA A 92 9.34 2.51 -4.52
N LYS A 93 10.21 3.46 -4.88
CA LYS A 93 10.62 4.55 -3.97
C LYS A 93 9.46 5.45 -3.57
N ALA A 94 8.64 5.87 -4.53
CA ALA A 94 7.50 6.75 -4.27
C ALA A 94 6.45 6.07 -3.38
N VAL A 95 6.13 4.81 -3.65
CA VAL A 95 5.15 4.08 -2.84
C VAL A 95 5.69 3.78 -1.43
N CYS A 96 6.99 3.52 -1.27
CA CYS A 96 7.61 3.35 0.05
C CYS A 96 7.53 4.63 0.88
N GLN A 97 7.67 5.81 0.28
CA GLN A 97 7.48 7.06 1.02
C GLN A 97 6.06 7.18 1.57
N ILE A 98 5.05 6.96 0.73
CA ILE A 98 3.64 6.99 1.14
C ILE A 98 3.37 5.92 2.21
N CYS A 99 3.92 4.72 2.03
CA CYS A 99 3.78 3.63 2.99
C CYS A 99 4.36 4.01 4.36
N ALA A 100 5.56 4.60 4.39
CA ALA A 100 6.17 5.06 5.63
C ALA A 100 5.29 6.09 6.36
N ASP A 101 4.76 7.06 5.64
CA ASP A 101 3.92 8.13 6.22
C ASP A 101 2.63 7.56 6.84
N ILE A 102 1.96 6.62 6.15
CA ILE A 102 0.76 5.96 6.66
C ILE A 102 1.09 5.03 7.83
N CYS A 103 2.18 4.28 7.75
CA CYS A 103 2.63 3.41 8.86
C CYS A 103 2.92 4.20 10.12
N TRP A 104 3.52 5.40 10.03
CA TRP A 104 3.74 6.26 11.19
C TRP A 104 2.42 6.73 11.80
N GLN A 105 1.45 7.15 11.01
CA GLN A 105 0.14 7.55 11.50
C GLN A 105 -0.58 6.38 12.21
N CYS A 106 -0.51 5.18 11.63
CA CYS A 106 -1.08 3.98 12.23
C CYS A 106 -0.37 3.61 13.54
N ASN A 107 0.96 3.69 13.57
CA ASN A 107 1.75 3.50 14.81
C ASN A 107 1.32 4.46 15.93
N GLU A 108 1.19 5.75 15.63
CA GLU A 108 0.77 6.75 16.60
C GLU A 108 -0.62 6.46 17.15
N GLU A 109 -1.58 6.11 16.29
CA GLU A 109 -2.94 5.84 16.73
C GLU A 109 -3.03 4.56 17.55
N CYS A 110 -2.50 3.45 17.04
CA CYS A 110 -2.54 2.17 17.74
C CYS A 110 -1.83 2.22 19.09
N SER A 111 -0.76 3.01 19.22
CA SER A 111 -0.01 3.18 20.48
C SER A 111 -0.84 3.79 21.61
N LYS A 112 -1.93 4.49 21.31
CA LYS A 112 -2.83 5.09 22.31
C LYS A 112 -3.71 4.04 23.00
N HIS A 113 -3.90 2.88 22.39
CA HIS A 113 -4.77 1.82 22.88
C HIS A 113 -3.94 0.73 23.60
N GLN A 114 -4.39 0.32 24.78
CA GLN A 114 -3.63 -0.62 25.65
C GLN A 114 -3.90 -2.08 25.34
N THR A 115 -4.72 -2.39 24.34
CA THR A 115 -5.01 -3.76 23.93
C THR A 115 -3.83 -4.39 23.23
N ASP A 116 -3.62 -5.70 23.40
CA ASP A 116 -2.46 -6.41 22.86
C ASP A 116 -2.38 -6.30 21.33
N HIS A 117 -3.51 -6.42 20.64
CA HIS A 117 -3.55 -6.32 19.18
C HIS A 117 -3.15 -4.92 18.67
N CYS A 118 -3.54 -3.84 19.37
CA CYS A 118 -3.14 -2.48 19.00
C CYS A 118 -1.64 -2.26 19.26
N GLN A 119 -1.11 -2.75 20.36
CA GLN A 119 0.31 -2.64 20.67
C GLN A 119 1.18 -3.45 19.69
N GLU A 120 0.73 -4.63 19.28
CA GLU A 120 1.44 -5.44 18.26
C GLU A 120 1.39 -4.73 16.89
N CYS A 121 0.23 -4.19 16.51
CA CYS A 121 0.09 -3.40 15.29
C CYS A 121 1.01 -2.18 15.30
N ALA A 122 1.06 -1.42 16.40
CA ALA A 122 1.94 -0.27 16.54
C ALA A 122 3.42 -0.65 16.32
N ARG A 123 3.87 -1.77 16.90
CA ARG A 123 5.26 -2.26 16.70
C ARG A 123 5.52 -2.63 15.24
N ALA A 124 4.62 -3.35 14.60
CA ALA A 124 4.76 -3.74 13.20
C ALA A 124 4.77 -2.53 12.26
N CYS A 125 3.91 -1.55 12.50
CA CYS A 125 3.86 -0.29 11.75
C CYS A 125 5.16 0.50 11.87
N LYS A 126 5.74 0.59 13.07
CA LYS A 126 7.03 1.25 13.29
C LYS A 126 8.14 0.61 12.48
N VAL A 127 8.29 -0.71 12.55
CA VAL A 127 9.31 -1.44 11.79
C VAL A 127 9.13 -1.24 10.29
N CYS A 128 7.88 -1.32 9.80
CA CYS A 128 7.58 -1.11 8.39
C CYS A 128 7.91 0.31 7.94
N ALA A 129 7.54 1.32 8.72
CA ALA A 129 7.85 2.72 8.42
C ALA A 129 9.36 2.96 8.29
N GLU A 130 10.15 2.43 9.23
CA GLU A 130 11.61 2.55 9.22
C GLU A 130 12.24 1.86 7.99
N GLU A 131 11.77 0.67 7.62
CA GLU A 131 12.25 -0.05 6.43
C GLU A 131 11.85 0.68 5.14
N CYS A 132 10.62 1.18 5.05
CA CYS A 132 10.16 1.96 3.90
C CYS A 132 10.92 3.28 3.74
N GLN A 133 11.27 3.98 4.82
CA GLN A 133 12.08 5.19 4.78
C GLN A 133 13.47 4.93 4.20
N LYS A 134 14.11 3.80 4.53
CA LYS A 134 15.39 3.40 3.94
C LYS A 134 15.29 3.19 2.43
N MET A 135 14.16 2.66 1.95
CA MET A 135 13.94 2.42 0.51
C MET A 135 13.55 3.69 -0.25
N ALA A 136 12.91 4.65 0.41
CA ALA A 136 12.53 5.95 -0.16
C ALA A 136 13.71 6.93 -0.29
N ALA A 137 14.73 6.74 0.52
CA ALA A 137 15.93 7.61 0.53
C ALA A 137 16.75 7.64 -0.78
#